data_be8ca071c102f38703c7c5bd4e34ba5a
#
_entry.id   be8ca071c102f38703c7c5bd4e34ba5a
#
_cell.length_a   1.000
_cell.length_b   1.000
_cell.length_c   1.000
_cell.angle_alpha   90.00
_cell.angle_beta   90.00
_cell.angle_gamma   90.00
#
_symmetry.space_group_name_H-M   'P 1'
#
loop_
_entity.id
_entity.type
_entity.pdbx_description
1 polymer ?
#
loop_
_entity_poly.entity_id
_entity_poly.type
_entity_poly.pdbx_seq_one_letter_code
_entity_poly.pdbx_strand_id
1 'polypeptide(L)'
;MTMWVAAFTLAGSAVLPAHEAPDLTGNAVTRFFSHTEQPLSAYRAFRHMHVSSERPGQEAWLDTWTELKDGRFTYQVVSEKGSETIRNKVLHPILAREQDLVSSGEGSRGDLTRDNYEFAEAGRDANGSPMVHLKPRRHDVLLVDGLAVLTDGGDLLRVEGRLSKNPSFWTSLVNIVRHYARIGGVRVPVASETTARVKFVGTAQLDVLIDYDTVNGRPLTLSERRSTGPAHSVAR
;
A
#
# COMPACT_ATOMS: atom_id res chain seq x y z
N MET A 1 -5.25 -12.43 -16.58
CA MET A 1 -5.05 -12.81 -15.16
C MET A 1 -4.31 -11.66 -14.50
N THR A 2 -5.04 -10.77 -13.85
CA THR A 2 -4.51 -9.50 -13.35
C THR A 2 -4.51 -9.54 -11.83
N MET A 3 -3.34 -9.60 -11.23
CA MET A 3 -3.13 -9.51 -9.80
C MET A 3 -2.80 -8.05 -9.44
N TRP A 4 -3.52 -7.50 -8.49
CA TRP A 4 -3.54 -6.08 -8.18
C TRP A 4 -2.67 -5.74 -6.99
N VAL A 5 -1.75 -4.80 -7.17
CA VAL A 5 -1.18 -3.99 -6.10
C VAL A 5 -1.58 -2.55 -6.41
N ALA A 6 -2.69 -2.10 -5.85
CA ALA A 6 -3.05 -0.69 -5.91
C ALA A 6 -2.26 0.06 -4.84
N ALA A 7 -1.39 0.96 -5.24
CA ALA A 7 -0.90 2.00 -4.37
C ALA A 7 -2.03 3.04 -4.25
N PHE A 8 -2.50 3.26 -3.03
CA PHE A 8 -3.56 4.22 -2.78
C PHE A 8 -2.99 5.63 -2.62
N THR A 9 -3.47 6.53 -3.44
CA THR A 9 -3.31 7.96 -3.27
C THR A 9 -4.54 8.51 -2.54
N LEU A 10 -4.34 9.12 -1.37
CA LEU A 10 -5.34 9.86 -0.64
C LEU A 10 -5.49 11.27 -1.27
N ALA A 11 -6.58 11.51 -1.98
CA ALA A 11 -7.00 12.85 -2.35
C ALA A 11 -8.08 13.29 -1.36
N GLY A 12 -7.72 14.08 -0.37
CA GLY A 12 -8.66 14.72 0.56
C GLY A 12 -8.64 16.25 0.37
N SER A 13 -9.80 16.85 0.31
CA SER A 13 -9.99 18.30 0.15
C SER A 13 -9.41 19.08 1.33
N ALA A 14 -8.66 20.15 1.03
CA ALA A 14 -7.95 20.97 1.99
C ALA A 14 -8.89 21.87 2.81
N VAL A 15 -8.78 21.76 4.13
CA VAL A 15 -8.99 22.87 5.08
C VAL A 15 -7.80 22.82 6.02
N LEU A 16 -6.99 23.89 6.06
CA LEU A 16 -5.87 24.03 6.98
C LEU A 16 -6.38 24.38 8.38
N PRO A 17 -6.14 23.55 9.39
CA PRO A 17 -6.08 24.02 10.76
C PRO A 17 -4.71 23.82 11.41
N ALA A 18 -4.48 24.58 12.48
CA ALA A 18 -3.30 24.57 13.32
C ALA A 18 -2.91 23.15 13.78
N HIS A 19 -1.61 22.93 13.90
CA HIS A 19 -1.00 21.71 14.38
C HIS A 19 -1.41 21.48 15.86
N GLU A 20 -2.50 20.74 16.05
CA GLU A 20 -2.95 20.31 17.37
C GLU A 20 -2.28 18.97 17.70
N ALA A 21 -1.70 18.87 18.90
CA ALA A 21 -1.07 17.63 19.37
C ALA A 21 -2.13 16.49 19.40
N PRO A 22 -1.78 15.24 19.02
CA PRO A 22 -2.74 14.14 19.00
C PRO A 22 -3.35 13.93 20.40
N ASP A 23 -4.68 13.88 20.46
CA ASP A 23 -5.41 13.56 21.67
C ASP A 23 -5.19 12.09 22.04
N LEU A 24 -4.37 11.84 23.06
CA LEU A 24 -4.05 10.50 23.57
C LEU A 24 -5.13 9.93 24.50
N THR A 25 -6.21 10.66 24.76
CA THR A 25 -7.27 10.22 25.69
C THR A 25 -8.29 9.27 25.06
N GLY A 26 -8.38 9.23 23.73
CA GLY A 26 -9.28 8.33 22.99
C GLY A 26 -8.77 6.89 22.82
N ASN A 27 -9.64 6.00 22.38
CA ASN A 27 -9.25 4.66 21.93
C ASN A 27 -8.45 4.71 20.61
N ALA A 28 -7.89 3.57 20.15
CA ALA A 28 -7.04 3.54 18.95
C ALA A 28 -7.78 4.03 17.68
N VAL A 29 -9.05 3.72 17.55
CA VAL A 29 -9.91 4.19 16.43
C VAL A 29 -10.02 5.71 16.48
N THR A 30 -10.29 6.28 17.64
CA THR A 30 -10.40 7.75 17.83
C THR A 30 -9.09 8.42 17.49
N ARG A 31 -7.96 7.92 18.01
CA ARG A 31 -6.63 8.46 17.71
C ARG A 31 -6.29 8.39 16.22
N PHE A 32 -6.61 7.27 15.55
CA PHE A 32 -6.40 7.12 14.12
C PHE A 32 -7.11 8.22 13.29
N PHE A 33 -8.36 8.54 13.65
CA PHE A 33 -9.14 9.58 12.96
C PHE A 33 -8.87 11.01 13.45
N SER A 34 -8.20 11.21 14.58
CA SER A 34 -7.83 12.55 15.07
C SER A 34 -6.62 13.13 14.35
N HIS A 35 -5.84 12.30 13.65
CA HIS A 35 -4.71 12.77 12.86
C HIS A 35 -5.16 13.63 11.69
N THR A 36 -4.65 14.87 11.65
CA THR A 36 -4.74 15.69 10.44
C THR A 36 -3.76 15.17 9.41
N GLU A 37 -4.26 14.52 8.38
CA GLU A 37 -3.42 13.99 7.31
C GLU A 37 -3.29 15.01 6.18
N GLN A 38 -2.06 15.21 5.74
CA GLN A 38 -1.83 15.91 4.49
C GLN A 38 -2.07 14.93 3.33
N PRO A 39 -2.88 15.30 2.32
CA PRO A 39 -3.09 14.45 1.16
C PRO A 39 -1.79 14.26 0.38
N LEU A 40 -1.58 13.07 -0.15
CA LEU A 40 -0.51 12.82 -1.12
C LEU A 40 -0.96 13.39 -2.48
N SER A 41 -0.46 14.57 -2.83
CA SER A 41 -0.80 15.27 -4.08
C SER A 41 0.23 15.06 -5.17
N ALA A 42 1.49 14.81 -4.80
CA ALA A 42 2.57 14.58 -5.73
C ALA A 42 3.65 13.68 -5.10
N TYR A 43 4.28 12.84 -5.87
CA TYR A 43 5.48 12.12 -5.45
C TYR A 43 6.31 11.68 -6.65
N ARG A 44 7.58 11.39 -6.40
CA ARG A 44 8.45 10.59 -7.27
C ARG A 44 9.09 9.50 -6.44
N ALA A 45 9.01 8.26 -6.91
CA ALA A 45 9.53 7.11 -6.18
C ALA A 45 10.11 6.06 -7.13
N PHE A 46 11.13 5.37 -6.66
CA PHE A 46 11.64 4.18 -7.31
C PHE A 46 10.96 2.96 -6.73
N ARG A 47 10.43 2.08 -7.58
CA ARG A 47 9.77 0.84 -7.16
C ARG A 47 10.55 -0.37 -7.60
N HIS A 48 10.76 -1.28 -6.67
CA HIS A 48 11.21 -2.63 -6.91
C HIS A 48 10.03 -3.58 -6.79
N MET A 49 9.74 -4.32 -7.83
CA MET A 49 8.65 -5.28 -7.86
C MET A 49 9.21 -6.66 -8.15
N HIS A 50 8.85 -7.65 -7.33
CA HIS A 50 9.29 -9.03 -7.46
C HIS A 50 8.11 -9.97 -7.35
N VAL A 51 7.95 -10.85 -8.32
CA VAL A 51 6.98 -11.94 -8.29
C VAL A 51 7.70 -13.26 -8.28
N SER A 52 7.31 -14.14 -7.37
CA SER A 52 7.73 -15.54 -7.33
C SER A 52 6.54 -16.49 -7.22
N SER A 53 6.71 -17.75 -7.57
CA SER A 53 5.72 -18.79 -7.36
C SER A 53 6.38 -20.12 -6.97
N GLU A 54 5.58 -21.07 -6.48
CA GLU A 54 6.05 -22.41 -6.14
C GLU A 54 6.61 -23.18 -7.35
N ARG A 55 6.38 -22.74 -8.58
CA ARG A 55 6.89 -23.39 -9.77
C ARG A 55 8.29 -22.89 -10.13
N PRO A 56 9.26 -23.76 -10.36
CA PRO A 56 10.59 -23.39 -10.81
C PRO A 56 10.55 -22.54 -12.09
N GLY A 57 11.38 -21.49 -12.14
CA GLY A 57 11.46 -20.58 -13.31
C GLY A 57 10.27 -19.60 -13.45
N GLN A 58 9.32 -19.60 -12.53
CA GLN A 58 8.19 -18.68 -12.50
C GLN A 58 8.48 -17.53 -11.53
N GLU A 59 9.46 -16.72 -11.91
CA GLU A 59 9.94 -15.57 -11.14
C GLU A 59 10.23 -14.41 -12.09
N ALA A 60 9.92 -13.18 -11.67
CA ALA A 60 10.20 -11.97 -12.44
C ALA A 60 10.40 -10.75 -11.56
N TRP A 61 11.23 -9.82 -12.03
CA TRP A 61 11.51 -8.53 -11.40
C TRP A 61 11.21 -7.41 -12.38
N LEU A 62 10.81 -6.27 -11.83
CA LEU A 62 10.63 -5.03 -12.56
C LEU A 62 10.99 -3.85 -11.67
N ASP A 63 11.95 -3.04 -12.11
CA ASP A 63 12.34 -1.80 -11.48
C ASP A 63 11.80 -0.63 -12.29
N THR A 64 11.17 0.33 -11.63
CA THR A 64 10.50 1.43 -12.32
C THR A 64 10.53 2.73 -11.51
N TRP A 65 10.74 3.85 -12.18
CA TRP A 65 10.36 5.14 -11.64
C TRP A 65 8.85 5.32 -11.77
N THR A 66 8.21 5.78 -10.71
CA THR A 66 6.80 6.15 -10.68
C THR A 66 6.68 7.59 -10.21
N GLU A 67 5.75 8.33 -10.81
CA GLU A 67 5.50 9.71 -10.48
C GLU A 67 4.00 10.00 -10.46
N LEU A 68 3.55 10.66 -9.39
CA LEU A 68 2.25 11.31 -9.33
C LEU A 68 2.48 12.82 -9.38
N LYS A 69 1.89 13.49 -10.36
CA LYS A 69 1.99 14.92 -10.51
C LYS A 69 0.74 15.45 -11.21
N ASP A 70 0.17 16.54 -10.68
CA ASP A 70 -1.02 17.20 -11.25
C ASP A 70 -2.19 16.21 -11.48
N GLY A 71 -2.39 15.26 -10.53
CA GLY A 71 -3.43 14.25 -10.63
C GLY A 71 -3.17 13.17 -11.69
N ARG A 72 -1.98 13.11 -12.25
CA ARG A 72 -1.59 12.11 -13.26
C ARG A 72 -0.50 11.20 -12.73
N PHE A 73 -0.75 9.90 -12.80
CA PHE A 73 0.26 8.87 -12.52
C PHE A 73 0.97 8.47 -13.81
N THR A 74 2.30 8.43 -13.76
CA THR A 74 3.16 7.95 -14.84
C THR A 74 4.21 7.01 -14.31
N TYR A 75 4.73 6.13 -15.16
CA TYR A 75 5.82 5.25 -14.81
C TYR A 75 6.81 5.06 -15.97
N GLN A 76 8.06 4.79 -15.63
CA GLN A 76 9.13 4.50 -16.58
C GLN A 76 9.89 3.26 -16.11
N VAL A 77 9.82 2.18 -16.87
CA VAL A 77 10.56 0.94 -16.60
C VAL A 77 12.06 1.21 -16.79
N VAL A 78 12.85 0.86 -15.78
CA VAL A 78 14.31 0.99 -15.77
C VAL A 78 14.97 -0.34 -16.08
N SER A 79 14.50 -1.41 -15.45
CA SER A 79 15.00 -2.75 -15.70
C SER A 79 13.89 -3.79 -15.49
N GLU A 80 13.99 -4.89 -16.19
CA GLU A 80 13.13 -6.05 -15.99
C GLU A 80 13.87 -7.34 -16.32
N LYS A 81 13.57 -8.42 -15.59
CA LYS A 81 14.17 -9.74 -15.83
C LYS A 81 13.22 -10.87 -15.41
N GLY A 82 13.61 -12.11 -15.75
CA GLY A 82 12.84 -13.31 -15.43
C GLY A 82 11.72 -13.60 -16.43
N SER A 83 10.68 -14.29 -15.98
CA SER A 83 9.59 -14.79 -16.82
C SER A 83 8.85 -13.67 -17.56
N GLU A 84 8.91 -13.68 -18.89
CA GLU A 84 8.18 -12.74 -19.75
C GLU A 84 6.66 -12.81 -19.50
N THR A 85 6.13 -14.02 -19.31
CA THR A 85 4.72 -14.22 -19.01
C THR A 85 4.30 -13.50 -17.72
N ILE A 86 5.11 -13.54 -16.66
CA ILE A 86 4.82 -12.84 -15.41
C ILE A 86 4.94 -11.33 -15.60
N ARG A 87 5.98 -10.87 -16.28
CA ARG A 87 6.15 -9.43 -16.56
C ARG A 87 4.93 -8.88 -17.30
N ASN A 88 4.53 -9.51 -18.39
CA ASN A 88 3.43 -9.03 -19.25
C ASN A 88 2.03 -9.27 -18.65
N LYS A 89 1.82 -10.30 -17.83
CA LYS A 89 0.50 -10.64 -17.29
C LYS A 89 0.28 -10.19 -15.84
N VAL A 90 1.34 -9.82 -15.11
CA VAL A 90 1.27 -9.42 -13.70
C VAL A 90 1.89 -8.05 -13.49
N LEU A 91 3.19 -7.87 -13.72
CA LEU A 91 3.91 -6.65 -13.31
C LEU A 91 3.47 -5.41 -14.09
N HIS A 92 3.48 -5.45 -15.43
CA HIS A 92 3.01 -4.32 -16.24
C HIS A 92 1.52 -3.99 -16.02
N PRO A 93 0.59 -4.96 -15.96
CA PRO A 93 -0.81 -4.67 -15.68
C PRO A 93 -1.07 -4.02 -14.32
N ILE A 94 -0.24 -4.27 -13.30
CA ILE A 94 -0.34 -3.58 -12.01
C ILE A 94 -0.14 -2.07 -12.19
N LEU A 95 0.94 -1.67 -12.86
CA LEU A 95 1.24 -0.25 -13.11
C LEU A 95 0.20 0.42 -14.02
N ALA A 96 -0.18 -0.26 -15.10
CA ALA A 96 -1.20 0.24 -16.02
C ALA A 96 -2.53 0.48 -15.29
N ARG A 97 -2.91 -0.42 -14.40
CA ARG A 97 -4.14 -0.26 -13.65
C ARG A 97 -4.07 0.86 -12.61
N GLU A 98 -2.94 1.05 -11.95
CA GLU A 98 -2.76 2.20 -11.06
C GLU A 98 -2.96 3.51 -11.85
N GLN A 99 -2.42 3.57 -13.08
CA GLN A 99 -2.62 4.69 -13.97
C GLN A 99 -4.10 4.90 -14.32
N ASP A 100 -4.85 3.82 -14.62
CA ASP A 100 -6.29 3.88 -14.89
C ASP A 100 -7.08 4.38 -13.68
N LEU A 101 -6.77 3.89 -12.47
CA LEU A 101 -7.45 4.30 -11.22
C LEU A 101 -7.23 5.76 -10.91
N VAL A 102 -6.00 6.27 -11.08
CA VAL A 102 -5.70 7.69 -10.87
C VAL A 102 -6.42 8.54 -11.92
N SER A 103 -6.35 8.15 -13.19
CA SER A 103 -6.96 8.92 -14.29
C SER A 103 -8.49 8.95 -14.23
N SER A 104 -9.13 7.91 -13.69
CA SER A 104 -10.59 7.85 -13.51
C SER A 104 -11.07 8.52 -12.21
N GLY A 105 -10.15 9.00 -11.35
CA GLY A 105 -10.51 9.55 -10.04
C GLY A 105 -10.98 8.50 -9.01
N GLU A 106 -10.78 7.22 -9.30
CA GLU A 106 -11.23 6.12 -8.43
C GLU A 106 -10.22 5.76 -7.32
N GLY A 107 -9.12 6.48 -7.19
CA GLY A 107 -8.05 6.20 -6.21
C GLY A 107 -8.56 6.10 -4.77
N SER A 108 -9.50 6.96 -4.37
CA SER A 108 -10.07 7.00 -3.02
C SER A 108 -10.95 5.81 -2.64
N ARG A 109 -11.33 4.94 -3.59
CA ARG A 109 -12.18 3.77 -3.33
C ARG A 109 -11.58 2.76 -2.36
N GLY A 110 -10.28 2.79 -2.14
CA GLY A 110 -9.59 1.92 -1.21
C GLY A 110 -9.11 2.59 0.06
N ASP A 111 -9.41 3.87 0.26
CA ASP A 111 -8.95 4.63 1.41
C ASP A 111 -9.53 4.11 2.73
N LEU A 112 -8.75 4.24 3.81
CA LEU A 112 -9.15 3.85 5.16
C LEU A 112 -10.09 4.91 5.78
N THR A 113 -11.27 5.04 5.21
CA THR A 113 -12.32 5.98 5.62
C THR A 113 -13.54 5.26 6.20
N ARG A 114 -14.37 5.98 6.94
CA ARG A 114 -15.64 5.46 7.47
C ARG A 114 -16.65 5.12 6.38
N ASP A 115 -16.49 5.68 5.17
CA ASP A 115 -17.34 5.35 4.02
C ASP A 115 -16.99 3.97 3.44
N ASN A 116 -15.71 3.58 3.53
CA ASN A 116 -15.23 2.33 3.01
C ASN A 116 -15.25 1.19 4.04
N TYR A 117 -15.13 1.51 5.35
CA TYR A 117 -14.92 0.52 6.41
C TYR A 117 -15.77 0.78 7.67
N GLU A 118 -16.06 -0.31 8.37
CA GLU A 118 -16.37 -0.31 9.80
C GLU A 118 -15.06 -0.55 10.55
N PHE A 119 -14.85 0.22 11.64
CA PHE A 119 -13.65 0.15 12.48
C PHE A 119 -14.04 -0.28 13.87
N ALA A 120 -13.29 -1.25 14.44
CA ALA A 120 -13.46 -1.70 15.81
C ALA A 120 -12.10 -1.94 16.46
N GLU A 121 -12.02 -1.72 17.78
CA GLU A 121 -10.83 -2.06 18.56
C GLU A 121 -10.52 -3.56 18.45
N ALA A 122 -9.25 -3.91 18.25
CA ALA A 122 -8.78 -5.29 18.13
C ALA A 122 -7.66 -5.64 19.12
N GLY A 123 -7.50 -4.82 20.19
CA GLY A 123 -6.45 -5.02 21.20
C GLY A 123 -5.08 -4.54 20.72
N ARG A 124 -4.03 -5.29 21.09
CA ARG A 124 -2.62 -4.97 20.75
C ARG A 124 -1.94 -6.17 20.12
N ASP A 125 -0.99 -5.92 19.22
CA ASP A 125 -0.15 -6.98 18.64
C ASP A 125 0.93 -7.46 19.64
N ALA A 126 1.74 -8.44 19.21
CA ALA A 126 2.81 -9.01 20.04
C ALA A 126 3.88 -7.98 20.46
N ASN A 127 4.01 -6.87 19.74
CA ASN A 127 4.94 -5.77 20.05
C ASN A 127 4.27 -4.69 20.90
N GLY A 128 3.01 -4.86 21.30
CA GLY A 128 2.25 -3.91 22.08
C GLY A 128 1.62 -2.78 21.27
N SER A 129 1.67 -2.81 19.95
CA SER A 129 1.08 -1.79 19.07
C SER A 129 -0.44 -1.93 19.02
N PRO A 130 -1.23 -0.85 19.15
CA PRO A 130 -2.68 -0.90 19.03
C PRO A 130 -3.12 -1.44 17.67
N MET A 131 -4.16 -2.28 17.69
CA MET A 131 -4.78 -2.83 16.47
C MET A 131 -6.22 -2.38 16.33
N VAL A 132 -6.63 -2.16 15.08
CA VAL A 132 -7.99 -1.81 14.72
C VAL A 132 -8.49 -2.78 13.65
N HIS A 133 -9.64 -3.39 13.87
CA HIS A 133 -10.29 -4.24 12.89
C HIS A 133 -10.85 -3.40 11.74
N LEU A 134 -10.56 -3.83 10.52
CA LEU A 134 -11.04 -3.23 9.27
C LEU A 134 -12.05 -4.17 8.64
N LYS A 135 -13.33 -3.82 8.65
CA LYS A 135 -14.38 -4.57 7.97
C LYS A 135 -14.91 -3.76 6.79
N PRO A 136 -14.65 -4.19 5.56
CA PRO A 136 -15.14 -3.50 4.37
C PRO A 136 -16.67 -3.39 4.33
N ARG A 137 -17.20 -2.21 3.98
CA ARG A 137 -18.66 -1.98 3.81
C ARG A 137 -19.20 -2.52 2.49
N ARG A 138 -18.29 -2.88 1.56
CA ARG A 138 -18.65 -3.49 0.27
C ARG A 138 -17.57 -4.46 -0.20
N HIS A 139 -17.92 -5.34 -1.10
CA HIS A 139 -16.95 -6.21 -1.78
C HIS A 139 -16.24 -5.45 -2.91
N ASP A 140 -14.96 -5.14 -2.69
CA ASP A 140 -14.12 -4.44 -3.66
C ASP A 140 -12.71 -5.02 -3.65
N VAL A 141 -12.07 -5.11 -4.82
CA VAL A 141 -10.68 -5.57 -4.97
C VAL A 141 -9.65 -4.63 -4.33
N LEU A 142 -10.07 -3.43 -3.96
CA LEU A 142 -9.24 -2.41 -3.32
C LEU A 142 -9.34 -2.43 -1.80
N LEU A 143 -10.33 -3.15 -1.22
CA LEU A 143 -10.60 -3.18 0.21
C LEU A 143 -10.05 -4.45 0.86
N VAL A 144 -9.49 -4.30 2.06
CA VAL A 144 -8.89 -5.38 2.87
C VAL A 144 -9.76 -5.64 4.08
N ASP A 145 -10.20 -6.88 4.25
CA ASP A 145 -10.81 -7.38 5.48
C ASP A 145 -9.68 -7.90 6.39
N GLY A 146 -9.43 -7.22 7.51
CA GLY A 146 -8.27 -7.54 8.35
C GLY A 146 -8.01 -6.52 9.47
N LEU A 147 -6.75 -6.17 9.66
CA LEU A 147 -6.27 -5.34 10.76
C LEU A 147 -5.43 -4.16 10.25
N ALA A 148 -5.62 -3.02 10.88
CA ALA A 148 -4.68 -1.91 10.86
C ALA A 148 -3.89 -1.91 12.17
N VAL A 149 -2.56 -1.86 12.10
CA VAL A 149 -1.66 -1.74 13.24
C VAL A 149 -1.18 -0.29 13.30
N LEU A 150 -1.28 0.31 14.49
CA LEU A 150 -1.04 1.73 14.70
C LEU A 150 0.11 1.94 15.70
N THR A 151 0.69 3.12 15.69
CA THR A 151 1.45 3.62 16.87
C THR A 151 0.51 3.97 18.00
N ASP A 152 1.03 4.16 19.22
CA ASP A 152 0.23 4.68 20.33
C ASP A 152 -0.36 6.07 20.04
N GLY A 153 0.30 6.85 19.20
CA GLY A 153 -0.21 8.13 18.71
C GLY A 153 -1.31 8.04 17.65
N GLY A 154 -1.58 6.87 17.09
CA GLY A 154 -2.60 6.65 16.06
C GLY A 154 -2.08 6.69 14.60
N ASP A 155 -0.75 6.80 14.40
CA ASP A 155 -0.18 6.68 13.05
C ASP A 155 -0.29 5.24 12.53
N LEU A 156 -0.62 5.10 11.25
CA LEU A 156 -0.70 3.80 10.60
C LEU A 156 0.70 3.24 10.32
N LEU A 157 0.99 2.06 10.86
CA LEU A 157 2.23 1.32 10.61
C LEU A 157 2.04 0.28 9.51
N ARG A 158 0.91 -0.45 9.56
CA ARG A 158 0.69 -1.58 8.66
C ARG A 158 -0.81 -1.88 8.54
N VAL A 159 -1.21 -2.36 7.37
CA VAL A 159 -2.50 -3.01 7.12
C VAL A 159 -2.23 -4.43 6.69
N GLU A 160 -2.89 -5.40 7.31
CA GLU A 160 -2.78 -6.81 6.97
C GLU A 160 -4.15 -7.48 6.92
N GLY A 161 -4.35 -8.39 6.00
CA GLY A 161 -5.60 -9.12 5.87
C GLY A 161 -5.81 -9.70 4.49
N ARG A 162 -7.08 -9.97 4.18
CA ARG A 162 -7.50 -10.53 2.90
C ARG A 162 -8.22 -9.48 2.06
N LEU A 163 -8.00 -9.51 0.75
CA LEU A 163 -8.84 -8.70 -0.16
C LEU A 163 -10.31 -9.10 -0.02
N SER A 164 -11.20 -8.11 0.11
CA SER A 164 -12.64 -8.37 0.29
C SER A 164 -13.29 -8.93 -0.98
N LYS A 165 -12.63 -8.79 -2.13
CA LYS A 165 -13.00 -9.40 -3.41
C LYS A 165 -11.76 -9.90 -4.15
N ASN A 166 -11.82 -11.11 -4.66
CA ASN A 166 -10.73 -11.66 -5.48
C ASN A 166 -10.61 -10.91 -6.82
N PRO A 167 -9.39 -10.61 -7.27
CA PRO A 167 -9.16 -9.83 -8.49
C PRO A 167 -9.54 -10.59 -9.78
N SER A 168 -9.62 -11.92 -9.74
CA SER A 168 -9.99 -12.74 -10.90
C SER A 168 -10.60 -14.09 -10.48
N PHE A 169 -11.30 -14.74 -11.41
CA PHE A 169 -11.83 -16.11 -11.21
C PHE A 169 -10.73 -17.16 -10.95
N TRP A 170 -9.51 -16.90 -11.43
CA TRP A 170 -8.36 -17.81 -11.28
C TRP A 170 -7.60 -17.59 -9.98
N THR A 171 -7.84 -16.47 -9.29
CA THR A 171 -7.13 -16.09 -8.07
C THR A 171 -8.07 -16.19 -6.88
N SER A 172 -7.67 -16.93 -5.89
CA SER A 172 -8.40 -17.06 -4.62
C SER A 172 -7.45 -16.78 -3.45
N LEU A 173 -8.00 -16.41 -2.28
CA LEU A 173 -7.23 -16.18 -1.07
C LEU A 173 -6.05 -15.22 -1.30
N VAL A 174 -6.35 -13.98 -1.57
CA VAL A 174 -5.32 -12.93 -1.67
C VAL A 174 -5.14 -12.30 -0.29
N ASN A 175 -4.01 -12.61 0.35
CA ASN A 175 -3.57 -11.96 1.58
C ASN A 175 -2.60 -10.84 1.21
N ILE A 176 -2.70 -9.74 1.94
CA ILE A 176 -1.84 -8.58 1.74
C ILE A 176 -1.33 -8.08 3.09
N VAL A 177 -0.06 -7.71 3.13
CA VAL A 177 0.55 -6.92 4.20
C VAL A 177 1.12 -5.67 3.54
N ARG A 178 0.71 -4.49 3.99
CA ARG A 178 1.19 -3.22 3.47
C ARG A 178 1.71 -2.37 4.61
N HIS A 179 2.96 -1.94 4.48
CA HIS A 179 3.65 -1.09 5.43
C HIS A 179 3.58 0.37 5.01
N TYR A 180 3.45 1.24 6.00
CA TYR A 180 3.31 2.68 5.81
C TYR A 180 4.38 3.43 6.60
N ALA A 181 4.74 4.60 6.10
CA ALA A 181 5.55 5.58 6.79
C ALA A 181 4.89 6.96 6.69
N ARG A 182 5.23 7.84 7.63
CA ARG A 182 4.84 9.25 7.58
C ARG A 182 6.04 10.08 7.11
N ILE A 183 5.91 10.71 5.96
CA ILE A 183 6.94 11.53 5.34
C ILE A 183 6.41 12.95 5.20
N GLY A 184 6.99 13.89 5.98
CA GLY A 184 6.57 15.30 5.91
C GLY A 184 5.09 15.53 6.22
N GLY A 185 4.51 14.74 7.12
CA GLY A 185 3.07 14.81 7.45
C GLY A 185 2.15 14.01 6.54
N VAL A 186 2.69 13.40 5.48
CA VAL A 186 1.95 12.57 4.52
C VAL A 186 2.16 11.09 4.85
N ARG A 187 1.07 10.32 4.95
CA ARG A 187 1.14 8.86 5.07
C ARG A 187 1.29 8.24 3.68
N VAL A 188 2.34 7.45 3.50
CA VAL A 188 2.65 6.78 2.23
C VAL A 188 2.94 5.30 2.44
N PRO A 189 2.55 4.41 1.50
CA PRO A 189 2.96 3.02 1.52
C PRO A 189 4.44 2.92 1.15
N VAL A 190 5.23 2.13 1.89
CA VAL A 190 6.66 1.94 1.63
C VAL A 190 7.01 0.52 1.21
N ALA A 191 6.20 -0.46 1.61
CA ALA A 191 6.35 -1.85 1.18
C ALA A 191 4.99 -2.54 1.12
N SER A 192 4.88 -3.55 0.28
CA SER A 192 3.71 -4.42 0.21
C SER A 192 4.14 -5.84 -0.14
N GLU A 193 3.62 -6.80 0.63
CA GLU A 193 3.74 -8.22 0.40
C GLU A 193 2.34 -8.77 0.10
N THR A 194 2.19 -9.48 -1.01
CA THR A 194 0.91 -10.06 -1.42
C THR A 194 1.12 -11.54 -1.71
N THR A 195 0.39 -12.40 -1.02
CA THR A 195 0.36 -13.84 -1.29
C THR A 195 -1.00 -14.21 -1.85
N ALA A 196 -1.02 -14.91 -2.97
CA ALA A 196 -2.24 -15.33 -3.63
C ALA A 196 -2.19 -16.81 -4.01
N ARG A 197 -3.32 -17.51 -3.86
CA ARG A 197 -3.50 -18.84 -4.44
C ARG A 197 -4.06 -18.71 -5.85
N VAL A 198 -3.30 -19.20 -6.83
CA VAL A 198 -3.65 -19.12 -8.26
C VAL A 198 -3.92 -20.52 -8.78
N LYS A 199 -5.09 -20.73 -9.41
CA LYS A 199 -5.44 -22.05 -10.00
C LYS A 199 -4.37 -22.51 -10.98
N PHE A 200 -3.98 -23.76 -10.90
CA PHE A 200 -2.96 -24.42 -11.73
C PHE A 200 -1.51 -23.89 -11.56
N VAL A 201 -1.29 -22.85 -10.77
CA VAL A 201 0.06 -22.29 -10.50
C VAL A 201 0.51 -22.62 -9.08
N GLY A 202 -0.41 -22.72 -8.13
CA GLY A 202 -0.12 -22.86 -6.70
C GLY A 202 -0.09 -21.50 -5.99
N THR A 203 0.75 -21.36 -4.99
CA THR A 203 0.96 -20.09 -4.30
C THR A 203 1.88 -19.18 -5.12
N ALA A 204 1.51 -17.93 -5.25
CA ALA A 204 2.34 -16.89 -5.83
C ALA A 204 2.49 -15.73 -4.82
N GLN A 205 3.67 -15.15 -4.78
CA GLN A 205 4.00 -14.00 -3.94
C GLN A 205 4.40 -12.83 -4.84
N LEU A 206 3.98 -11.63 -4.43
CA LEU A 206 4.40 -10.37 -5.02
C LEU A 206 4.87 -9.46 -3.91
N ASP A 207 6.11 -9.01 -4.02
CA ASP A 207 6.74 -8.04 -3.14
C ASP A 207 6.97 -6.73 -3.88
N VAL A 208 6.61 -5.63 -3.25
CA VAL A 208 6.83 -4.29 -3.78
C VAL A 208 7.50 -3.44 -2.71
N LEU A 209 8.65 -2.85 -3.05
CA LEU A 209 9.32 -1.84 -2.23
C LEU A 209 9.22 -0.49 -2.94
N ILE A 210 9.04 0.58 -2.18
CA ILE A 210 8.85 1.93 -2.71
C ILE A 210 9.81 2.88 -2.01
N ASP A 211 10.82 3.34 -2.75
CA ASP A 211 11.83 4.30 -2.28
C ASP A 211 11.46 5.69 -2.79
N TYR A 212 10.95 6.54 -1.90
CA TYR A 212 10.54 7.90 -2.26
C TYR A 212 11.75 8.81 -2.45
N ASP A 213 11.76 9.53 -3.57
CA ASP A 213 12.69 10.62 -3.88
C ASP A 213 12.12 11.97 -3.42
N THR A 214 10.85 12.20 -3.76
CA THR A 214 10.10 13.39 -3.35
C THR A 214 8.69 13.03 -2.88
N VAL A 215 8.16 13.78 -1.90
CA VAL A 215 6.76 13.73 -1.45
C VAL A 215 6.22 15.15 -1.35
N ASN A 216 5.12 15.45 -2.04
CA ASN A 216 4.50 16.79 -2.16
C ASN A 216 5.52 17.89 -2.50
N GLY A 217 6.41 17.58 -3.47
CA GLY A 217 7.45 18.50 -3.93
C GLY A 217 8.67 18.64 -3.00
N ARG A 218 8.65 18.04 -1.81
CA ARG A 218 9.78 18.03 -0.88
C ARG A 218 10.69 16.85 -1.14
N PRO A 219 11.99 17.03 -1.42
CA PRO A 219 12.94 15.94 -1.52
C PRO A 219 13.20 15.31 -0.15
N LEU A 220 13.37 13.99 -0.11
CA LEU A 220 13.73 13.27 1.09
C LEU A 220 15.24 13.32 1.33
N THR A 221 15.63 13.54 2.60
CA THR A 221 17.02 13.42 3.05
C THR A 221 17.47 11.96 3.07
N LEU A 222 18.77 11.73 3.06
CA LEU A 222 19.32 10.37 3.14
C LEU A 222 18.92 9.62 4.43
N SER A 223 18.73 10.34 5.54
CA SER A 223 18.27 9.77 6.81
C SER A 223 16.81 9.33 6.72
N GLU A 224 15.93 10.14 6.13
CA GLU A 224 14.52 9.81 5.92
C GLU A 224 14.36 8.60 5.00
N ARG A 225 15.13 8.53 3.90
CA ARG A 225 15.12 7.36 2.99
C ARG A 225 15.51 6.06 3.70
N ARG A 226 16.48 6.10 4.64
CA ARG A 226 16.89 4.91 5.42
C ARG A 226 15.84 4.49 6.45
N SER A 227 15.14 5.44 7.06
CA SER A 227 14.12 5.15 8.07
C SER A 227 12.81 4.66 7.47
N THR A 228 12.54 4.95 6.20
CA THR A 228 11.35 4.50 5.48
C THR A 228 11.58 3.19 4.71
N GLY A 229 12.84 2.82 4.46
CA GLY A 229 13.15 1.51 3.90
C GLY A 229 12.71 0.39 4.84
N PRO A 230 12.14 -0.73 4.34
CA PRO A 230 11.85 -1.88 5.17
C PRO A 230 13.15 -2.33 5.85
N ALA A 231 13.07 -2.59 7.16
CA ALA A 231 14.19 -3.21 7.86
C ALA A 231 14.53 -4.49 7.10
N HIS A 232 15.67 -4.52 6.42
CA HIS A 232 16.13 -5.70 5.71
C HIS A 232 16.36 -6.81 6.73
N SER A 233 15.36 -7.66 6.92
CA SER A 233 15.56 -9.00 7.40
C SER A 233 16.33 -9.73 6.28
N VAL A 234 17.65 -9.53 6.27
CA VAL A 234 18.56 -10.38 5.51
C VAL A 234 18.59 -11.70 6.25
N ALA A 235 17.66 -12.58 5.95
CA ALA A 235 17.88 -13.99 6.15
C ALA A 235 18.90 -14.45 5.09
N ARG A 236 20.13 -14.72 5.56
CA ARG A 236 21.14 -15.46 4.81
C ARG A 236 20.75 -16.92 4.70
#